data_8b337571f6890f190fb1e427393f86b0
#
_entry.id   8b337571f6890f190fb1e427393f86b0
#
_cell.length_a   1.000
_cell.length_b   1.000
_cell.length_c   1.000
_cell.angle_alpha   90.00
_cell.angle_beta   90.00
_cell.angle_gamma   90.00
#
_symmetry.space_group_name_H-M   'P 1'
#
loop_
_entity.id
_entity.type
_entity.pdbx_description
1 polymer ?
#
loop_
_entity_poly.entity_id
_entity_poly.type
_entity_poly.pdbx_seq_one_letter_code
_entity_poly.pdbx_strand_id
1 'polypeptide(L)'
;PAWPVKTVTKPDLIFFDPPYFKKMADHYMKGSISDFTRSQYLNFFKNLFHLMRKHSRPSTRMAFLNADFRDFQSRPAMDEDPENAILVFDYMKLLEKCGWKITHLIDCPLSSERFSGNMVSHMQKNRTLGIIRRTLITAKLN
;
A
#
# COMPACT_ATOMS: atom_id res chain seq x y z
N PRO A 1 12.32 -7.49 -7.32
CA PRO A 1 11.72 -7.15 -8.62
C PRO A 1 12.78 -6.65 -9.60
N ALA A 2 12.67 -7.05 -10.87
CA ALA A 2 13.52 -6.53 -11.93
C ALA A 2 12.88 -5.28 -12.53
N TRP A 3 13.69 -4.30 -12.93
CA TRP A 3 13.19 -3.15 -13.66
C TRP A 3 12.72 -3.60 -15.05
N PRO A 4 11.47 -3.32 -15.45
CA PRO A 4 10.85 -3.98 -16.60
C PRO A 4 11.38 -3.51 -17.97
N VAL A 5 12.22 -2.49 -18.01
CA VAL A 5 12.57 -1.88 -19.30
C VAL A 5 14.08 -1.66 -19.43
N LYS A 6 14.65 -2.15 -20.50
CA LYS A 6 15.99 -1.79 -20.98
C LYS A 6 15.98 -0.39 -21.63
N THR A 7 15.37 0.61 -20.97
CA THR A 7 15.34 1.97 -21.50
C THR A 7 16.50 2.79 -20.96
N VAL A 8 17.15 3.51 -21.83
CA VAL A 8 18.21 4.46 -21.51
C VAL A 8 17.67 5.69 -20.80
N THR A 9 16.38 5.98 -20.92
CA THR A 9 15.72 7.17 -20.38
C THR A 9 15.11 6.90 -19.02
N LYS A 10 15.47 7.73 -18.04
CA LYS A 10 14.86 7.71 -16.71
C LYS A 10 13.44 8.29 -16.76
N PRO A 11 12.46 7.69 -16.06
CA PRO A 11 11.07 8.13 -16.14
C PRO A 11 10.84 9.52 -15.53
N ASP A 12 9.85 10.24 -16.06
CA ASP A 12 9.35 11.46 -15.44
C ASP A 12 8.38 11.16 -14.30
N LEU A 13 7.57 10.12 -14.47
CA LEU A 13 6.59 9.67 -13.49
C LEU A 13 6.69 8.15 -13.31
N ILE A 14 6.66 7.74 -12.05
CA ILE A 14 6.45 6.34 -11.64
C ILE A 14 5.09 6.31 -10.95
N PHE A 15 4.11 5.70 -11.61
CA PHE A 15 2.80 5.46 -11.01
C PHE A 15 2.59 3.95 -10.83
N PHE A 16 2.11 3.53 -9.66
CA PHE A 16 1.77 2.14 -9.43
C PHE A 16 0.70 1.95 -8.36
N ASP A 17 -0.15 0.95 -8.58
CA ASP A 17 -1.21 0.46 -7.72
C ASP A 17 -0.99 -1.06 -7.54
N PRO A 18 -0.16 -1.48 -6.57
CA PRO A 18 0.19 -2.89 -6.39
C PRO A 18 -0.94 -3.68 -5.73
N PRO A 19 -0.90 -5.02 -5.78
CA PRO A 19 -1.78 -5.85 -4.97
C PRO A 19 -1.69 -5.45 -3.49
N TYR A 20 -2.86 -5.20 -2.87
CA TYR A 20 -2.92 -4.77 -1.48
C TYR A 20 -2.68 -5.94 -0.53
N PHE A 21 -2.06 -5.64 0.59
CA PHE A 21 -1.76 -6.61 1.64
C PHE A 21 -3.02 -7.36 2.08
N LYS A 22 -2.98 -8.70 2.02
CA LYS A 22 -4.07 -9.63 2.42
C LYS A 22 -5.45 -9.34 1.81
N LYS A 23 -5.60 -8.28 1.04
CA LYS A 23 -6.87 -7.88 0.46
C LYS A 23 -7.05 -8.55 -0.90
N MET A 24 -8.16 -9.27 -1.06
CA MET A 24 -8.50 -9.99 -2.30
C MET A 24 -7.42 -11.02 -2.72
N ALA A 25 -6.72 -11.63 -1.76
CA ALA A 25 -5.69 -12.63 -2.06
C ALA A 25 -6.22 -13.75 -2.97
N ASP A 26 -7.48 -14.16 -2.78
CA ASP A 26 -8.14 -15.19 -3.59
C ASP A 26 -8.39 -14.77 -5.07
N HIS A 27 -8.29 -13.48 -5.38
CA HIS A 27 -8.45 -12.95 -6.73
C HIS A 27 -7.14 -12.72 -7.47
N TYR A 28 -6.00 -12.78 -6.77
CA TYR A 28 -4.69 -12.68 -7.37
C TYR A 28 -4.10 -14.05 -7.67
N MET A 29 -3.15 -14.11 -8.59
CA MET A 29 -2.43 -15.35 -8.88
C MET A 29 -1.69 -15.81 -7.62
N LYS A 30 -1.65 -17.13 -7.42
CA LYS A 30 -0.89 -17.78 -6.33
C LYS A 30 0.57 -17.29 -6.35
N GLY A 31 1.08 -16.88 -5.20
CA GLY A 31 2.41 -16.28 -5.07
C GLY A 31 2.44 -14.77 -5.27
N SER A 32 1.29 -14.12 -5.32
CA SER A 32 1.19 -12.66 -5.28
C SER A 32 1.77 -12.10 -3.97
N ILE A 33 2.26 -10.86 -4.02
CA ILE A 33 2.72 -10.15 -2.80
C ILE A 33 1.62 -9.97 -1.77
N SER A 34 0.34 -10.05 -2.15
CA SER A 34 -0.79 -10.04 -1.23
C SER A 34 -0.79 -11.20 -0.23
N ASP A 35 -0.11 -12.33 -0.57
CA ASP A 35 -0.02 -13.51 0.29
C ASP A 35 1.12 -13.42 1.31
N PHE A 36 1.99 -12.45 1.18
CA PHE A 36 3.16 -12.28 2.05
C PHE A 36 2.77 -12.02 3.50
N THR A 37 3.66 -12.37 4.43
CA THR A 37 3.59 -11.81 5.79
C THR A 37 3.84 -10.30 5.72
N ARG A 38 3.41 -9.56 6.74
CA ARG A 38 3.63 -8.11 6.81
C ARG A 38 5.11 -7.74 6.62
N SER A 39 6.01 -8.47 7.27
CA SER A 39 7.45 -8.24 7.15
C SER A 39 7.97 -8.47 5.72
N GLN A 40 7.55 -9.55 5.07
CA GLN A 40 7.91 -9.82 3.68
C GLN A 40 7.36 -8.76 2.73
N TYR A 41 6.11 -8.34 2.95
CA TYR A 41 5.44 -7.32 2.16
C TYR A 41 6.15 -5.97 2.25
N LEU A 42 6.48 -5.52 3.45
CA LEU A 42 7.23 -4.28 3.67
C LEU A 42 8.66 -4.35 3.12
N ASN A 43 9.32 -5.50 3.26
CA ASN A 43 10.67 -5.70 2.68
C ASN A 43 10.64 -5.67 1.14
N PHE A 44 9.59 -6.21 0.52
CA PHE A 44 9.37 -6.08 -0.93
C PHE A 44 9.32 -4.60 -1.34
N PHE A 45 8.53 -3.76 -0.64
CA PHE A 45 8.43 -2.34 -0.95
C PHE A 45 9.73 -1.59 -0.70
N LYS A 46 10.45 -1.91 0.36
CA LYS A 46 11.79 -1.34 0.60
C LYS A 46 12.70 -1.56 -0.61
N ASN A 47 12.79 -2.80 -1.10
CA ASN A 47 13.61 -3.14 -2.25
C ASN A 47 13.12 -2.46 -3.53
N LEU A 48 11.80 -2.38 -3.73
CA LEU A 48 11.20 -1.70 -4.86
C LEU A 48 11.50 -0.19 -4.86
N PHE A 49 11.38 0.49 -3.72
CA PHE A 49 11.68 1.93 -3.60
C PHE A 49 13.15 2.24 -3.84
N HIS A 50 14.07 1.38 -3.39
CA HIS A 50 15.49 1.50 -3.71
C HIS A 50 15.75 1.31 -5.22
N LEU A 51 15.12 0.32 -5.83
CA LEU A 51 15.23 0.07 -7.26
C LEU A 51 14.71 1.27 -8.07
N MET A 52 13.54 1.79 -7.71
CA MET A 52 12.95 2.98 -8.34
C MET A 52 13.88 4.20 -8.22
N ARG A 53 14.46 4.43 -7.03
CA ARG A 53 15.42 5.52 -6.83
C ARG A 53 16.62 5.39 -7.76
N LYS A 54 17.20 4.19 -7.89
CA LYS A 54 18.34 3.92 -8.78
C LYS A 54 18.05 4.30 -10.23
N HIS A 55 16.81 4.11 -10.68
CA HIS A 55 16.37 4.36 -12.04
C HIS A 55 15.69 5.73 -12.23
N SER A 56 15.72 6.58 -11.22
CA SER A 56 15.11 7.93 -11.27
C SER A 56 16.15 9.03 -11.51
N ARG A 57 15.64 10.21 -11.85
CA ARG A 57 16.37 11.48 -11.92
C ARG A 57 15.76 12.48 -10.94
N PRO A 58 16.42 13.59 -10.59
CA PRO A 58 15.89 14.56 -9.62
C PRO A 58 14.49 15.10 -9.97
N SER A 59 14.16 15.16 -11.26
CA SER A 59 12.83 15.59 -11.73
C SER A 59 11.76 14.49 -11.67
N THR A 60 12.14 13.21 -11.48
CA THR A 60 11.18 12.10 -11.40
C THR A 60 10.21 12.31 -10.24
N ARG A 61 8.93 12.09 -10.51
CA ARG A 61 7.87 12.05 -9.50
C ARG A 61 7.38 10.62 -9.33
N MET A 62 6.98 10.28 -8.11
CA MET A 62 6.35 9.01 -7.78
C MET A 62 4.93 9.27 -7.31
N ALA A 63 4.02 8.39 -7.71
CA ALA A 63 2.66 8.31 -7.18
C ALA A 63 2.32 6.85 -6.88
N PHE A 64 2.10 6.57 -5.62
CA PHE A 64 1.89 5.22 -5.08
C PHE A 64 0.52 5.15 -4.43
N LEU A 65 -0.40 4.36 -4.99
CA LEU A 65 -1.72 4.15 -4.44
C LEU A 65 -1.74 2.88 -3.58
N ASN A 66 -2.19 3.01 -2.35
CA ASN A 66 -2.36 1.86 -1.46
C ASN A 66 -3.42 2.14 -0.38
N ALA A 67 -3.71 1.12 0.43
CA ALA A 67 -4.66 1.20 1.53
C ALA A 67 -4.11 0.49 2.76
N ASP A 68 -4.61 0.88 3.93
CA ASP A 68 -4.43 0.12 5.15
C ASP A 68 -5.19 -1.21 5.07
N PHE A 69 -4.72 -2.17 5.82
CA PHE A 69 -5.38 -3.47 5.96
C PHE A 69 -6.09 -3.54 7.32
N ARG A 70 -7.31 -4.08 7.30
CA ARG A 70 -8.09 -4.45 8.47
C ARG A 70 -8.68 -5.84 8.25
N ASP A 71 -8.34 -6.76 9.13
CA ASP A 71 -8.98 -8.06 9.16
C ASP A 71 -10.26 -7.95 10.01
N PHE A 72 -11.40 -8.14 9.35
CA PHE A 72 -12.70 -8.12 10.01
C PHE A 72 -13.16 -9.51 10.48
N GLN A 73 -12.45 -10.56 10.13
CA GLN A 73 -12.84 -11.94 10.41
C GLN A 73 -12.16 -12.50 11.64
N SER A 74 -10.91 -12.13 11.90
CA SER A 74 -10.20 -12.59 13.09
C SER A 74 -10.66 -11.82 14.34
N ARG A 75 -10.93 -12.62 15.37
CA ARG A 75 -11.11 -12.15 16.74
C ARG A 75 -9.83 -12.48 17.48
N PRO A 76 -9.14 -11.59 17.97
CA PRO A 76 -9.33 -10.73 19.14
C PRO A 76 -9.30 -9.25 18.77
N ALA A 77 -9.34 -8.39 19.78
CA ALA A 77 -9.36 -6.95 19.59
C ALA A 77 -8.37 -6.53 18.50
N MET A 78 -8.86 -5.82 17.49
CA MET A 78 -8.09 -5.44 16.29
C MET A 78 -6.78 -4.71 16.62
N ASP A 79 -6.67 -4.19 17.83
CA ASP A 79 -5.49 -3.44 18.30
C ASP A 79 -4.32 -4.37 18.71
N GLU A 80 -4.59 -5.64 18.95
CA GLU A 80 -3.58 -6.64 19.33
C GLU A 80 -3.07 -7.49 18.14
N ASP A 81 -3.75 -7.42 16.99
CA ASP A 81 -3.34 -8.15 15.80
C ASP A 81 -2.23 -7.37 15.06
N PRO A 82 -0.99 -7.89 15.02
CA PRO A 82 0.12 -7.25 14.33
C PRO A 82 -0.10 -7.11 12.81
N GLU A 83 -1.04 -7.85 12.23
CA GLU A 83 -1.44 -7.75 10.83
C GLU A 83 -2.35 -6.53 10.58
N ASN A 84 -3.10 -6.05 11.58
CA ASN A 84 -3.95 -4.87 11.51
C ASN A 84 -3.17 -3.58 11.72
N ALA A 85 -2.20 -3.32 10.87
CA ALA A 85 -1.34 -2.16 11.00
C ALA A 85 -1.75 -1.03 10.06
N ILE A 86 -1.40 0.19 10.46
CA ILE A 86 -1.50 1.37 9.59
C ILE A 86 -0.34 1.33 8.60
N LEU A 87 -0.52 0.62 7.49
CA LEU A 87 0.51 0.39 6.48
C LEU A 87 0.95 1.68 5.80
N VAL A 88 0.06 2.67 5.67
CA VAL A 88 0.38 3.97 5.06
C VAL A 88 1.55 4.63 5.79
N PHE A 89 1.59 4.59 7.12
CA PHE A 89 2.74 5.11 7.88
C PHE A 89 4.02 4.31 7.66
N ASP A 90 3.92 3.00 7.50
CA ASP A 90 5.09 2.19 7.19
C ASP A 90 5.65 2.50 5.80
N TYR A 91 4.79 2.69 4.81
CA TYR A 91 5.22 3.11 3.46
C TYR A 91 5.89 4.48 3.48
N MET A 92 5.36 5.43 4.25
CA MET A 92 5.97 6.75 4.40
C MET A 92 7.37 6.65 4.98
N LYS A 93 7.55 5.91 6.09
CA LYS A 93 8.85 5.66 6.70
C LYS A 93 9.83 4.97 5.76
N LEU A 94 9.35 3.99 4.97
CA LEU A 94 10.17 3.29 3.99
C LEU A 94 10.60 4.19 2.85
N LEU A 95 9.70 5.01 2.31
CA LEU A 95 10.02 5.98 1.26
C LEU A 95 11.12 6.94 1.72
N GLU A 96 10.98 7.53 2.90
CA GLU A 96 11.99 8.44 3.46
C GLU A 96 13.34 7.75 3.66
N LYS A 97 13.35 6.54 4.25
CA LYS A 97 14.57 5.74 4.40
C LYS A 97 15.22 5.37 3.06
N CYS A 98 14.44 5.25 2.01
CA CYS A 98 14.93 4.99 0.65
C CYS A 98 15.31 6.27 -0.11
N GLY A 99 15.28 7.44 0.54
CA GLY A 99 15.69 8.73 -0.04
C GLY A 99 14.63 9.38 -0.94
N TRP A 100 13.37 9.11 -0.68
CA TRP A 100 12.24 9.81 -1.27
C TRP A 100 11.67 10.82 -0.27
N LYS A 101 11.40 12.03 -0.72
CA LYS A 101 10.70 13.06 0.05
C LYS A 101 9.22 13.04 -0.34
N ILE A 102 8.36 12.75 0.63
CA ILE A 102 6.92 12.79 0.45
C ILE A 102 6.48 14.23 0.18
N THR A 103 5.62 14.42 -0.82
CA THR A 103 5.12 15.72 -1.21
C THR A 103 3.64 15.91 -0.88
N HIS A 104 2.82 14.88 -1.07
CA HIS A 104 1.39 14.91 -0.75
C HIS A 104 0.89 13.56 -0.28
N LEU A 105 -0.14 13.60 0.54
CA LEU A 105 -1.02 12.47 0.85
C LEU A 105 -2.42 12.86 0.37
N ILE A 106 -2.95 12.11 -0.57
CA ILE A 106 -4.25 12.40 -1.18
C ILE A 106 -5.21 11.27 -0.81
N ASP A 107 -6.28 11.61 -0.16
CA ASP A 107 -7.34 10.66 0.16
C ASP A 107 -8.18 10.36 -1.09
N CYS A 108 -8.29 9.07 -1.42
CA CYS A 108 -9.07 8.55 -2.51
C CYS A 108 -10.23 7.72 -1.92
N PRO A 109 -11.38 8.33 -1.64
CA PRO A 109 -12.49 7.63 -0.99
C PRO A 109 -12.99 6.47 -1.86
N LEU A 110 -13.40 5.38 -1.20
CA LEU A 110 -14.09 4.28 -1.85
C LEU A 110 -15.56 4.67 -2.04
N SER A 111 -16.19 4.19 -3.12
CA SER A 111 -17.63 4.37 -3.28
C SER A 111 -18.41 3.65 -2.17
N SER A 112 -19.50 4.23 -1.71
CA SER A 112 -20.37 3.65 -0.67
C SER A 112 -20.93 2.27 -1.07
N GLU A 113 -21.06 1.99 -2.36
CA GLU A 113 -21.53 0.72 -2.90
C GLU A 113 -20.64 -0.49 -2.54
N ARG A 114 -19.42 -0.25 -2.09
CA ARG A 114 -18.50 -1.33 -1.65
C ARG A 114 -18.77 -1.85 -0.24
N PHE A 115 -19.65 -1.21 0.51
CA PHE A 115 -20.03 -1.65 1.85
C PHE A 115 -21.34 -2.44 1.78
N SER A 116 -21.24 -3.76 1.76
CA SER A 116 -22.43 -4.62 1.88
C SER A 116 -23.09 -4.47 3.26
N GLY A 117 -24.40 -4.68 3.36
CA GLY A 117 -25.11 -4.66 4.62
C GLY A 117 -24.49 -5.60 5.68
N ASN A 118 -23.96 -6.76 5.24
CA ASN A 118 -23.25 -7.70 6.10
C ASN A 118 -21.96 -7.11 6.69
N MET A 119 -21.19 -6.36 5.90
CA MET A 119 -20.01 -5.66 6.40
C MET A 119 -20.36 -4.60 7.43
N VAL A 120 -21.41 -3.80 7.15
CA VAL A 120 -21.87 -2.77 8.07
C VAL A 120 -22.35 -3.37 9.39
N SER A 121 -23.15 -4.43 9.32
CA SER A 121 -23.63 -5.14 10.53
C SER A 121 -22.48 -5.73 11.34
N HIS A 122 -21.46 -6.28 10.66
CA HIS A 122 -20.27 -6.83 11.31
C HIS A 122 -19.44 -5.73 12.00
N MET A 123 -19.23 -4.59 11.34
CA MET A 123 -18.54 -3.44 11.91
C MET A 123 -19.28 -2.89 13.14
N GLN A 124 -20.61 -2.76 13.08
CA GLN A 124 -21.43 -2.31 14.19
C GLN A 124 -21.36 -3.28 15.39
N LYS A 125 -21.50 -4.60 15.11
CA LYS A 125 -21.44 -5.64 16.17
C LYS A 125 -20.10 -5.67 16.89
N ASN A 126 -19.00 -5.49 16.16
CA ASN A 126 -17.66 -5.56 16.72
C ASN A 126 -17.09 -4.18 17.10
N ARG A 127 -17.87 -3.10 16.95
CA ARG A 127 -17.45 -1.72 17.22
C ARG A 127 -16.15 -1.34 16.49
N THR A 128 -16.02 -1.78 15.24
CA THR A 128 -14.84 -1.53 14.40
C THR A 128 -15.16 -0.56 13.28
N LEU A 129 -14.15 0.24 12.90
CA LEU A 129 -14.28 1.15 11.76
C LEU A 129 -13.71 0.46 10.50
N GLY A 130 -14.47 0.53 9.42
CA GLY A 130 -14.03 0.07 8.10
C GLY A 130 -13.03 1.02 7.45
N ILE A 131 -12.25 0.49 6.52
CA ILE A 131 -11.39 1.31 5.67
C ILE A 131 -12.24 1.87 4.54
N ILE A 132 -12.44 3.16 4.54
CA ILE A 132 -13.31 3.88 3.59
C ILE A 132 -12.54 4.59 2.47
N ARG A 133 -11.21 4.50 2.48
CA ARG A 133 -10.35 5.21 1.52
C ARG A 133 -9.11 4.39 1.13
N ARG A 134 -8.56 4.75 -0.01
CA ARG A 134 -7.18 4.48 -0.37
C ARG A 134 -6.39 5.77 -0.22
N THR A 135 -5.09 5.67 -0.08
CA THR A 135 -4.20 6.83 0.01
C THR A 135 -3.25 6.84 -1.18
N LEU A 136 -3.23 7.93 -1.91
CA LEU A 136 -2.22 8.18 -2.93
C LEU A 136 -1.08 8.97 -2.29
N ILE A 137 0.07 8.34 -2.18
CA ILE A 137 1.29 8.95 -1.66
C ILE A 137 2.09 9.47 -2.86
N THR A 138 2.34 10.77 -2.91
CA THR A 138 3.23 11.33 -3.92
C THR A 138 4.58 11.67 -3.31
N ALA A 139 5.64 11.47 -4.08
CA ALA A 139 7.01 11.71 -3.62
C ALA A 139 7.94 12.15 -4.76
N LYS A 140 9.07 12.75 -4.40
CA LYS A 140 10.20 13.09 -5.27
C LYS A 140 11.49 12.63 -4.64
N LEU A 141 12.57 12.59 -5.39
CA LEU A 141 13.89 12.37 -4.80
C LEU A 141 14.26 13.51 -3.84
N ASN A 142 14.91 13.13 -2.75
CA ASN A 142 15.43 14.07 -1.76
C ASN A 142 16.73 14.70 -2.28
#